data_21dc4c947f33493e620802470a2df44c
#
_entry.id   21dc4c947f33493e620802470a2df44c
#
_cell.length_a   1.000
_cell.length_b   1.000
_cell.length_c   1.000
_cell.angle_alpha   90.00
_cell.angle_beta   90.00
_cell.angle_gamma   90.00
#
_symmetry.space_group_name_H-M   'P 1'
#
loop_
_entity.id
_entity.type
_entity.pdbx_description
1 polymer ?
#
loop_
_entity_poly.entity_id
_entity_poly.type
_entity_poly.pdbx_seq_one_letter_code
_entity_poly.pdbx_strand_id
1 'polypeptide(L)'
;MNEVPIIRRRDMLVAEQIANRLPSLFTIRNMTPAFSNFFVTQDLNMAIFIAVLDTAKIGDHARYIQQEFLHQLSTDLDGLRVYLSNSTGVRYVIPLSPLPKLPRSIELPGDIPAGMVALGMRFNGQVLLISWSKLGHLLIVGMTGSGKSSLLRSLVMQAIRNGFLLLLADIDQTTFAMLEGHENLFAPIATTAQDALQLILKALAECDQRAALYKSMPGFPENMDEYNALAIKAGKEPLQRILVVLDESSAVLKAMGGGSGELAGKIAELGWRGRKFGIHFIFGAQEFTKDLVGAVREQVNMSIAFRVKPTAAQMAKAIGCQGAHRIPANRPGLAIVDRFGPMQSYFIPKPLLLSAGSSIQEALPELERSLFTRALETAEGKLTLGNIAEWGDVSQHQARKLQSIWAVRGWIAKDSTRDNSFCITAKTRNLVSNRQTASNLTNQSQTQKGE
;
A
#
# COMPACT_ATOMS: atom_id res chain seq x y z
N MET A 1 16.57 12.86 -18.00
CA MET A 1 17.95 12.32 -18.10
C MET A 1 18.05 11.23 -17.06
N ASN A 2 18.23 9.97 -17.47
CA ASN A 2 18.44 8.87 -16.54
C ASN A 2 19.84 9.06 -15.93
N GLU A 3 19.90 9.36 -14.63
CA GLU A 3 21.16 9.35 -13.90
C GLU A 3 21.78 7.97 -14.02
N VAL A 4 23.01 7.90 -14.51
CA VAL A 4 23.79 6.66 -14.52
C VAL A 4 24.02 6.26 -13.06
N PRO A 5 23.57 5.07 -12.62
CA PRO A 5 23.69 4.68 -11.23
C PRO A 5 25.16 4.56 -10.83
N ILE A 6 25.57 5.32 -9.82
CA ILE A 6 26.94 5.27 -9.28
C ILE A 6 27.02 4.09 -8.31
N ILE A 7 27.52 2.95 -8.81
CA ILE A 7 27.76 1.77 -7.98
C ILE A 7 28.96 2.06 -7.05
N ARG A 8 28.81 1.82 -5.76
CA ARG A 8 29.87 2.08 -4.78
C ARG A 8 31.07 1.16 -5.04
N ARG A 9 32.29 1.69 -4.90
CA ARG A 9 33.54 0.90 -5.07
C ARG A 9 33.56 -0.38 -4.24
N ARG A 10 33.01 -0.36 -3.01
CA ARG A 10 32.88 -1.54 -2.15
C ARG A 10 32.01 -2.63 -2.79
N ASP A 11 30.91 -2.27 -3.40
CA ASP A 11 29.96 -3.22 -4.03
C ASP A 11 30.61 -3.84 -5.27
N MET A 12 31.40 -3.07 -6.02
CA MET A 12 32.18 -3.59 -7.15
C MET A 12 33.24 -4.62 -6.72
N LEU A 13 33.95 -4.39 -5.61
CA LEU A 13 34.91 -5.35 -5.06
C LEU A 13 34.22 -6.65 -4.63
N VAL A 14 33.06 -6.57 -3.99
CA VAL A 14 32.27 -7.76 -3.61
C VAL A 14 31.78 -8.50 -4.87
N ALA A 15 31.32 -7.78 -5.88
CA ALA A 15 30.93 -8.38 -7.17
C ALA A 15 32.07 -9.15 -7.84
N GLU A 16 33.27 -8.59 -7.85
CA GLU A 16 34.47 -9.20 -8.41
C GLU A 16 34.84 -10.48 -7.64
N GLN A 17 34.78 -10.46 -6.31
CA GLN A 17 35.00 -11.64 -5.48
C GLN A 17 33.99 -12.74 -5.79
N ILE A 18 32.69 -12.40 -5.96
CA ILE A 18 31.66 -13.35 -6.33
C ILE A 18 31.93 -13.92 -7.73
N ALA A 19 32.23 -13.08 -8.73
CA ALA A 19 32.50 -13.51 -10.08
C ALA A 19 33.66 -14.54 -10.14
N ASN A 20 34.72 -14.31 -9.36
CA ASN A 20 35.88 -15.19 -9.30
C ASN A 20 35.58 -16.52 -8.56
N ARG A 21 34.75 -16.50 -7.53
CA ARG A 21 34.40 -17.69 -6.73
C ARG A 21 33.30 -18.56 -7.35
N LEU A 22 32.33 -17.92 -8.03
CA LEU A 22 31.12 -18.58 -8.50
C LEU A 22 31.37 -19.81 -9.37
N PRO A 23 32.28 -19.80 -10.38
CA PRO A 23 32.55 -20.97 -11.22
C PRO A 23 33.03 -22.19 -10.40
N SER A 24 33.91 -21.97 -9.42
CA SER A 24 34.45 -23.06 -8.60
C SER A 24 33.37 -23.71 -7.74
N LEU A 25 32.39 -22.95 -7.26
CA LEU A 25 31.26 -23.47 -6.48
C LEU A 25 30.37 -24.45 -7.28
N PHE A 26 30.31 -24.30 -8.59
CA PHE A 26 29.63 -25.25 -9.49
C PHE A 26 30.50 -26.50 -9.71
N THR A 27 31.78 -26.31 -9.98
CA THR A 27 32.72 -27.41 -10.22
C THR A 27 32.82 -28.36 -9.04
N ILE A 28 32.88 -27.86 -7.80
CA ILE A 28 32.89 -28.67 -6.56
C ILE A 28 31.65 -29.60 -6.48
N ARG A 29 30.54 -29.21 -7.09
CA ARG A 29 29.29 -29.98 -7.12
C ARG A 29 29.09 -30.81 -8.39
N ASN A 30 30.13 -31.04 -9.14
CA ASN A 30 30.07 -31.73 -10.43
C ASN A 30 29.03 -31.09 -11.38
N MET A 31 29.00 -29.76 -11.41
CA MET A 31 28.17 -28.98 -12.33
C MET A 31 29.07 -28.14 -13.24
N THR A 32 28.67 -27.98 -14.51
CA THR A 32 29.41 -27.18 -15.47
C THR A 32 29.24 -25.70 -15.19
N PRO A 33 30.30 -24.92 -14.92
CA PRO A 33 30.19 -23.49 -14.66
C PRO A 33 30.08 -22.69 -15.95
N ALA A 34 29.05 -22.94 -16.74
CA ALA A 34 28.84 -22.31 -18.04
C ALA A 34 28.16 -20.93 -17.90
N PHE A 35 28.93 -19.93 -17.49
CA PHE A 35 28.47 -18.55 -17.44
C PHE A 35 28.74 -17.84 -18.76
N SER A 36 27.75 -17.15 -19.31
CA SER A 36 27.93 -16.31 -20.52
C SER A 36 28.31 -14.89 -20.18
N ASN A 37 27.87 -14.36 -19.03
CA ASN A 37 28.16 -12.99 -18.62
C ASN A 37 27.99 -12.78 -17.12
N PHE A 38 28.75 -11.79 -16.58
CA PHE A 38 28.59 -11.24 -15.25
C PHE A 38 28.42 -9.72 -15.36
N PHE A 39 27.46 -9.15 -14.67
CA PHE A 39 27.31 -7.70 -14.61
C PHE A 39 26.74 -7.25 -13.28
N VAL A 40 26.99 -5.99 -12.94
CA VAL A 40 26.47 -5.33 -11.77
C VAL A 40 25.50 -4.27 -12.23
N THR A 41 24.33 -4.26 -11.63
CA THR A 41 23.32 -3.21 -11.85
C THR A 41 22.91 -2.63 -10.52
N GLN A 42 22.20 -1.52 -10.56
CA GLN A 42 21.61 -0.93 -9.38
C GLN A 42 20.09 -0.93 -9.55
N ASP A 43 19.40 -1.51 -8.58
CA ASP A 43 17.96 -1.39 -8.43
C ASP A 43 17.66 -0.78 -7.07
N LEU A 44 16.94 0.35 -7.07
CA LEU A 44 16.43 1.00 -5.88
C LEU A 44 17.53 1.26 -4.79
N ASN A 45 18.65 1.83 -5.20
CA ASN A 45 19.82 2.10 -4.36
C ASN A 45 20.57 0.85 -3.83
N MET A 46 20.26 -0.32 -4.33
CA MET A 46 20.92 -1.56 -3.97
C MET A 46 21.72 -2.08 -5.17
N ALA A 47 23.01 -2.31 -4.99
CA ALA A 47 23.82 -2.96 -6.00
C ALA A 47 23.48 -4.46 -6.07
N ILE A 48 23.28 -4.95 -7.28
CA ILE A 48 22.89 -6.33 -7.57
C ILE A 48 23.89 -6.91 -8.55
N PHE A 49 24.49 -8.04 -8.17
CA PHE A 49 25.29 -8.85 -9.08
C PHE A 49 24.40 -9.84 -9.80
N ILE A 50 24.56 -9.96 -11.11
CA ILE A 50 23.82 -10.87 -11.96
C ILE A 50 24.80 -11.75 -12.74
N ALA A 51 24.66 -13.09 -12.55
CA ALA A 51 25.36 -14.08 -13.32
C ALA A 51 24.41 -14.76 -14.30
N VAL A 52 24.71 -14.69 -15.59
CA VAL A 52 23.90 -15.29 -16.65
C VAL A 52 24.46 -16.63 -17.03
N LEU A 53 23.63 -17.68 -16.98
CA LEU A 53 24.02 -19.01 -17.41
C LEU A 53 23.83 -19.17 -18.91
N ASP A 54 24.83 -19.75 -19.58
CA ASP A 54 24.71 -20.19 -20.96
C ASP A 54 23.99 -21.56 -21.00
N THR A 55 22.69 -21.53 -21.15
CA THR A 55 21.84 -22.73 -21.11
C THR A 55 22.10 -23.70 -22.27
N ALA A 56 22.76 -23.25 -23.34
CA ALA A 56 23.15 -24.12 -24.46
C ALA A 56 24.33 -25.05 -24.10
N LYS A 57 25.11 -24.70 -23.07
CA LYS A 57 26.29 -25.46 -22.62
C LYS A 57 26.01 -26.36 -21.41
N ILE A 58 24.79 -26.44 -20.92
CA ILE A 58 24.41 -27.25 -19.76
C ILE A 58 23.35 -28.28 -20.15
N GLY A 59 23.52 -29.52 -19.70
CA GLY A 59 22.60 -30.61 -20.05
C GLY A 59 21.36 -30.68 -19.15
N ASP A 60 21.56 -30.69 -17.84
CA ASP A 60 20.47 -30.82 -16.85
C ASP A 60 20.14 -29.47 -16.22
N HIS A 61 19.25 -28.73 -16.85
CA HIS A 61 18.83 -27.40 -16.37
C HIS A 61 18.15 -27.45 -15.00
N ALA A 62 17.50 -28.57 -14.65
CA ALA A 62 16.74 -28.69 -13.40
C ALA A 62 17.65 -28.58 -12.17
N ARG A 63 18.89 -29.07 -12.24
CA ARG A 63 19.85 -28.97 -11.14
C ARG A 63 20.24 -27.53 -10.81
N TYR A 64 20.29 -26.65 -11.82
CA TYR A 64 20.73 -25.26 -11.69
C TYR A 64 19.68 -24.35 -11.08
N ILE A 65 18.41 -24.79 -11.04
CA ILE A 65 17.28 -23.99 -10.54
C ILE A 65 16.67 -24.53 -9.24
N GLN A 66 17.22 -25.62 -8.68
CA GLN A 66 16.74 -26.22 -7.42
C GLN A 66 16.92 -25.26 -6.25
N GLN A 67 15.91 -25.14 -5.40
CA GLN A 67 15.93 -24.28 -4.21
C GLN A 67 17.04 -24.67 -3.22
N GLU A 68 17.30 -25.96 -3.12
CA GLU A 68 18.35 -26.49 -2.25
C GLU A 68 19.74 -26.05 -2.72
N PHE A 69 19.99 -26.10 -4.03
CA PHE A 69 21.21 -25.59 -4.62
C PHE A 69 21.38 -24.09 -4.42
N LEU A 70 20.32 -23.30 -4.58
CA LEU A 70 20.36 -21.86 -4.31
C LEU A 70 20.66 -21.55 -2.85
N HIS A 71 20.13 -22.36 -1.93
CA HIS A 71 20.43 -22.22 -0.50
C HIS A 71 21.89 -22.53 -0.19
N GLN A 72 22.44 -23.58 -0.80
CA GLN A 72 23.86 -23.93 -0.68
C GLN A 72 24.76 -22.81 -1.23
N LEU A 73 24.45 -22.28 -2.43
CA LEU A 73 25.17 -21.14 -3.00
C LEU A 73 25.12 -19.91 -2.07
N SER A 74 23.97 -19.64 -1.47
CA SER A 74 23.83 -18.54 -0.51
C SER A 74 24.76 -18.72 0.69
N THR A 75 24.88 -19.95 1.21
CA THR A 75 25.79 -20.28 2.31
C THR A 75 27.25 -20.08 1.91
N ASP A 76 27.63 -20.57 0.74
CA ASP A 76 29.01 -20.45 0.23
C ASP A 76 29.41 -19.02 -0.13
N LEU A 77 28.45 -18.17 -0.40
CA LEU A 77 28.62 -16.73 -0.66
C LEU A 77 28.39 -15.88 0.60
N ASP A 78 28.84 -16.38 1.73
CA ASP A 78 28.84 -15.67 3.02
C ASP A 78 27.45 -15.19 3.46
N GLY A 79 26.42 -15.96 3.13
CA GLY A 79 25.02 -15.68 3.47
C GLY A 79 24.34 -14.69 2.54
N LEU A 80 24.96 -14.25 1.45
CA LEU A 80 24.30 -13.46 0.43
C LEU A 80 23.18 -14.28 -0.23
N ARG A 81 22.00 -13.71 -0.31
CA ARG A 81 20.86 -14.42 -0.90
C ARG A 81 20.99 -14.54 -2.41
N VAL A 82 20.74 -15.73 -2.93
CA VAL A 82 20.74 -16.02 -4.35
C VAL A 82 19.31 -16.22 -4.82
N TYR A 83 18.89 -15.43 -5.79
CA TYR A 83 17.58 -15.52 -6.44
C TYR A 83 17.73 -15.96 -7.89
N LEU A 84 16.68 -16.56 -8.43
CA LEU A 84 16.58 -16.87 -9.86
C LEU A 84 15.66 -15.89 -10.57
N SER A 85 16.10 -15.47 -11.76
CA SER A 85 15.24 -14.79 -12.72
C SER A 85 15.19 -15.60 -14.01
N ASN A 86 13.98 -15.95 -14.48
CA ASN A 86 13.73 -16.79 -15.64
C ASN A 86 13.19 -15.99 -16.84
N SER A 87 13.23 -14.68 -16.81
CA SER A 87 12.61 -13.84 -17.85
C SER A 87 13.28 -13.98 -19.23
N THR A 88 14.59 -14.25 -19.27
CA THR A 88 15.38 -14.45 -20.53
C THR A 88 16.57 -15.37 -20.24
N GLY A 89 16.31 -16.67 -20.01
CA GLY A 89 17.32 -17.64 -19.58
C GLY A 89 17.49 -17.71 -18.06
N VAL A 90 18.41 -18.55 -17.60
CA VAL A 90 18.69 -18.72 -16.15
C VAL A 90 19.69 -17.65 -15.70
N ARG A 91 19.26 -16.83 -14.75
CA ARG A 91 20.10 -15.78 -14.15
C ARG A 91 20.09 -15.92 -12.64
N TYR A 92 21.27 -15.94 -12.04
CA TYR A 92 21.43 -15.78 -10.59
C TYR A 92 21.51 -14.30 -10.26
N VAL A 93 20.62 -13.84 -9.40
CA VAL A 93 20.50 -12.46 -8.97
C VAL A 93 20.92 -12.39 -7.50
N ILE A 94 22.03 -11.73 -7.20
CA ILE A 94 22.66 -11.69 -5.89
C ILE A 94 22.76 -10.23 -5.43
N PRO A 95 21.93 -9.80 -4.46
CA PRO A 95 22.09 -8.50 -3.83
C PRO A 95 23.43 -8.43 -3.08
N LEU A 96 24.24 -7.41 -3.34
CA LEU A 96 25.59 -7.25 -2.77
C LEU A 96 25.59 -6.68 -1.36
N SER A 97 24.43 -6.22 -0.88
CA SER A 97 24.25 -5.74 0.48
C SER A 97 23.12 -6.52 1.15
N PRO A 98 23.16 -6.71 2.50
CA PRO A 98 22.02 -7.26 3.21
C PRO A 98 20.77 -6.43 2.91
N LEU A 99 19.66 -7.11 2.60
CA LEU A 99 18.39 -6.44 2.43
C LEU A 99 18.03 -5.67 3.71
N PRO A 100 17.65 -4.38 3.62
CA PRO A 100 17.18 -3.65 4.78
C PRO A 100 16.07 -4.41 5.49
N LYS A 101 16.13 -4.46 6.81
CA LYS A 101 15.03 -5.05 7.58
C LYS A 101 13.82 -4.11 7.47
N LEU A 102 12.72 -4.61 6.95
CA LEU A 102 11.45 -3.88 7.00
C LEU A 102 11.10 -3.52 8.45
N PRO A 103 10.64 -2.30 8.73
CA PRO A 103 10.17 -1.94 10.06
C PRO A 103 9.02 -2.85 10.48
N ARG A 104 8.80 -3.01 11.79
CA ARG A 104 7.70 -3.86 12.30
C ARG A 104 6.33 -3.19 12.19
N SER A 105 6.32 -1.88 12.20
CA SER A 105 5.11 -1.06 12.07
C SER A 105 5.47 0.22 11.32
N ILE A 106 4.60 0.65 10.43
CA ILE A 106 4.72 1.90 9.68
C ILE A 106 3.37 2.61 9.68
N GLU A 107 3.42 3.93 9.76
CA GLU A 107 2.24 4.79 9.66
C GLU A 107 1.97 5.16 8.20
N LEU A 108 0.70 5.39 7.87
CA LEU A 108 0.31 5.82 6.55
C LEU A 108 0.83 7.24 6.27
N PRO A 109 1.52 7.50 5.16
CA PRO A 109 1.93 8.85 4.79
C PRO A 109 0.74 9.81 4.69
N GLY A 110 0.95 11.05 5.12
CA GLY A 110 -0.08 12.09 5.01
C GLY A 110 -0.24 12.66 3.61
N ASP A 111 0.82 12.59 2.80
CA ASP A 111 1.01 13.27 1.52
C ASP A 111 0.91 12.33 0.31
N ILE A 112 -0.04 11.40 0.34
CA ILE A 112 -0.28 10.51 -0.81
C ILE A 112 -0.90 11.35 -1.95
N PRO A 113 -0.29 11.33 -3.16
CA PRO A 113 -0.82 12.10 -4.29
C PRO A 113 -2.26 11.71 -4.64
N ALA A 114 -3.07 12.66 -5.06
CA ALA A 114 -4.44 12.43 -5.48
C ALA A 114 -4.50 11.34 -6.58
N GLY A 115 -5.51 10.47 -6.50
CA GLY A 115 -5.66 9.35 -7.42
C GLY A 115 -4.70 8.18 -7.23
N MET A 116 -3.78 8.27 -6.25
CA MET A 116 -2.86 7.20 -5.88
C MET A 116 -3.29 6.52 -4.58
N VAL A 117 -2.83 5.29 -4.41
CA VAL A 117 -2.97 4.51 -3.18
C VAL A 117 -1.62 3.97 -2.75
N ALA A 118 -1.31 4.11 -1.48
CA ALA A 118 -0.12 3.56 -0.84
C ALA A 118 -0.47 2.22 -0.20
N LEU A 119 0.19 1.14 -0.62
CA LEU A 119 -0.05 -0.21 -0.09
C LEU A 119 0.84 -0.52 1.12
N GLY A 120 2.05 0.01 1.15
CA GLY A 120 3.02 -0.22 2.21
C GLY A 120 4.44 0.16 1.79
N MET A 121 5.40 -0.20 2.62
CA MET A 121 6.82 0.06 2.39
C MET A 121 7.53 -1.22 1.93
N ARG A 122 8.25 -1.14 0.83
CA ARG A 122 9.10 -2.21 0.31
C ARG A 122 10.42 -2.28 1.09
N PHE A 123 11.12 -3.42 0.97
CA PHE A 123 12.39 -3.65 1.67
C PHE A 123 13.50 -2.61 1.38
N ASN A 124 13.38 -1.86 0.30
CA ASN A 124 14.30 -0.78 -0.06
C ASN A 124 13.91 0.60 0.53
N GLY A 125 12.92 0.65 1.41
CA GLY A 125 12.42 1.88 2.04
C GLY A 125 11.45 2.69 1.18
N GLN A 126 11.16 2.26 -0.06
CA GLN A 126 10.22 2.96 -0.91
C GLN A 126 8.78 2.58 -0.62
N VAL A 127 7.90 3.56 -0.66
CA VAL A 127 6.46 3.35 -0.61
C VAL A 127 5.99 2.72 -1.92
N LEU A 128 5.22 1.65 -1.84
CA LEU A 128 4.55 1.07 -2.99
C LEU A 128 3.30 1.88 -3.31
N LEU A 129 3.44 2.82 -4.25
CA LEU A 129 2.38 3.68 -4.75
C LEU A 129 1.83 3.14 -6.08
N ILE A 130 0.52 3.05 -6.18
CA ILE A 130 -0.18 2.60 -7.40
C ILE A 130 -1.38 3.53 -7.63
N SER A 131 -1.69 3.90 -8.88
CA SER A 131 -2.93 4.62 -9.14
C SER A 131 -4.14 3.71 -8.93
N TRP A 132 -5.25 4.25 -8.42
CA TRP A 132 -6.49 3.48 -8.23
C TRP A 132 -6.96 2.82 -9.52
N SER A 133 -6.85 3.49 -10.67
CA SER A 133 -7.21 2.94 -11.97
C SER A 133 -6.37 1.71 -12.36
N LYS A 134 -5.08 1.67 -11.98
CA LYS A 134 -4.18 0.53 -12.21
C LYS A 134 -4.32 -0.58 -11.17
N LEU A 135 -4.67 -0.24 -9.93
CA LEU A 135 -4.91 -1.22 -8.87
C LEU A 135 -6.00 -2.20 -9.29
N GLY A 136 -7.09 -1.69 -9.89
CA GLY A 136 -8.20 -2.52 -10.35
C GLY A 136 -8.88 -3.25 -9.18
N HIS A 137 -8.95 -4.59 -9.27
CA HIS A 137 -9.47 -5.44 -8.20
C HIS A 137 -8.31 -6.11 -7.46
N LEU A 138 -8.47 -6.28 -6.15
CA LEU A 138 -7.42 -6.70 -5.23
C LEU A 138 -7.87 -7.91 -4.40
N LEU A 139 -7.03 -8.95 -4.33
CA LEU A 139 -7.19 -10.07 -3.40
C LEU A 139 -6.21 -9.91 -2.24
N ILE A 140 -6.72 -9.93 -1.02
CA ILE A 140 -5.93 -9.85 0.21
C ILE A 140 -6.19 -11.09 1.06
N VAL A 141 -5.19 -11.93 1.23
CA VAL A 141 -5.32 -13.15 2.03
C VAL A 141 -4.38 -13.12 3.24
N GLY A 142 -4.81 -13.74 4.34
CA GLY A 142 -3.97 -13.83 5.53
C GLY A 142 -4.70 -14.33 6.76
N MET A 143 -3.98 -15.10 7.59
CA MET A 143 -4.51 -15.61 8.85
C MET A 143 -4.87 -14.48 9.82
N THR A 144 -5.72 -14.78 10.78
CA THR A 144 -6.04 -13.86 11.89
C THR A 144 -4.76 -13.32 12.55
N GLY A 145 -4.75 -12.02 12.84
CA GLY A 145 -3.59 -11.33 13.44
C GLY A 145 -2.41 -11.09 12.49
N SER A 146 -2.51 -11.43 11.20
CA SER A 146 -1.42 -11.22 10.24
C SER A 146 -1.30 -9.78 9.72
N GLY A 147 -2.33 -8.93 9.89
CA GLY A 147 -2.35 -7.53 9.44
C GLY A 147 -3.37 -7.24 8.33
N LYS A 148 -4.14 -8.24 7.85
CA LYS A 148 -5.16 -8.11 6.81
C LYS A 148 -6.13 -6.95 7.08
N SER A 149 -6.81 -6.95 8.22
CA SER A 149 -7.81 -5.91 8.56
C SER A 149 -7.20 -4.51 8.71
N SER A 150 -5.91 -4.42 9.09
CA SER A 150 -5.21 -3.12 9.12
C SER A 150 -4.99 -2.57 7.71
N LEU A 151 -4.60 -3.42 6.75
CA LEU A 151 -4.48 -3.02 5.35
C LEU A 151 -5.84 -2.65 4.75
N LEU A 152 -6.89 -3.43 5.02
CA LEU A 152 -8.25 -3.09 4.57
C LEU A 152 -8.69 -1.73 5.09
N ARG A 153 -8.49 -1.43 6.39
CA ARG A 153 -8.75 -0.09 6.94
C ARG A 153 -7.92 1.00 6.27
N SER A 154 -6.65 0.72 5.96
CA SER A 154 -5.79 1.66 5.24
C SER A 154 -6.34 2.00 3.86
N LEU A 155 -6.81 0.99 3.11
CA LEU A 155 -7.38 1.19 1.78
C LEU A 155 -8.70 1.96 1.82
N VAL A 156 -9.58 1.62 2.77
CA VAL A 156 -10.85 2.33 2.98
C VAL A 156 -10.59 3.79 3.37
N MET A 157 -9.66 4.05 4.30
CA MET A 157 -9.30 5.42 4.70
C MET A 157 -8.76 6.23 3.51
N GLN A 158 -7.94 5.63 2.68
CA GLN A 158 -7.41 6.31 1.48
C GLN A 158 -8.50 6.54 0.43
N ALA A 159 -9.45 5.61 0.29
CA ALA A 159 -10.62 5.78 -0.59
C ALA A 159 -11.50 6.94 -0.11
N ILE A 160 -11.80 7.04 1.18
CA ILE A 160 -12.54 8.16 1.78
C ILE A 160 -11.82 9.50 1.47
N ARG A 161 -10.52 9.57 1.69
CA ARG A 161 -9.71 10.77 1.42
C ARG A 161 -9.71 11.17 -0.07
N ASN A 162 -9.93 10.21 -0.97
CA ASN A 162 -10.09 10.44 -2.41
C ASN A 162 -11.55 10.66 -2.84
N GLY A 163 -12.49 10.80 -1.90
CA GLY A 163 -13.91 11.05 -2.18
C GLY A 163 -14.66 9.85 -2.79
N PHE A 164 -14.25 8.61 -2.50
CA PHE A 164 -14.93 7.43 -3.00
C PHE A 164 -16.21 7.17 -2.21
N LEU A 165 -17.19 6.57 -2.88
CA LEU A 165 -18.31 5.91 -2.24
C LEU A 165 -17.90 4.49 -1.82
N LEU A 166 -18.47 4.01 -0.70
CA LEU A 166 -18.08 2.75 -0.08
C LEU A 166 -19.26 1.77 -0.05
N LEU A 167 -18.99 0.52 -0.41
CA LEU A 167 -19.86 -0.64 -0.20
C LEU A 167 -19.06 -1.66 0.60
N LEU A 168 -19.35 -1.78 1.89
CA LEU A 168 -18.55 -2.55 2.85
C LEU A 168 -19.33 -3.75 3.39
N ALA A 169 -18.73 -4.94 3.39
CA ALA A 169 -19.23 -6.12 4.08
C ALA A 169 -18.24 -6.52 5.19
N ASP A 170 -18.73 -6.56 6.42
CA ASP A 170 -18.01 -6.88 7.65
C ASP A 170 -18.88 -7.83 8.51
N ILE A 171 -18.84 -9.12 8.16
CA ILE A 171 -19.70 -10.14 8.78
C ILE A 171 -19.44 -10.25 10.28
N ASP A 172 -18.18 -10.18 10.69
CA ASP A 172 -17.78 -10.24 12.09
C ASP A 172 -17.93 -8.90 12.83
N GLN A 173 -18.29 -7.83 12.15
CA GLN A 173 -18.45 -6.47 12.68
C GLN A 173 -17.23 -5.96 13.45
N THR A 174 -16.05 -6.36 13.02
CA THR A 174 -14.77 -6.07 13.71
C THR A 174 -13.86 -5.11 12.96
N THR A 175 -14.04 -4.95 11.67
CA THR A 175 -13.13 -4.19 10.81
C THR A 175 -13.65 -2.81 10.44
N PHE A 176 -14.95 -2.67 10.13
CA PHE A 176 -15.56 -1.44 9.62
C PHE A 176 -16.75 -0.92 10.43
N ALA A 177 -17.21 -1.62 11.49
CA ALA A 177 -18.40 -1.25 12.25
C ALA A 177 -18.42 0.22 12.72
N MET A 178 -17.24 0.82 12.96
CA MET A 178 -17.10 2.23 13.34
C MET A 178 -17.47 3.22 12.23
N LEU A 179 -17.61 2.77 10.99
CA LEU A 179 -18.02 3.62 9.86
C LEU A 179 -19.53 3.64 9.63
N GLU A 180 -20.32 2.92 10.44
CA GLU A 180 -21.79 2.94 10.29
C GLU A 180 -22.33 4.38 10.36
N GLY A 181 -23.16 4.75 9.37
CA GLY A 181 -23.64 6.12 9.21
C GLY A 181 -22.68 7.13 8.61
N HIS A 182 -21.48 6.70 8.18
CA HIS A 182 -20.50 7.59 7.52
C HIS A 182 -21.02 8.09 6.16
N GLU A 183 -20.81 9.38 5.85
CA GLU A 183 -21.33 10.03 4.63
C GLU A 183 -20.88 9.39 3.32
N ASN A 184 -19.71 8.76 3.28
CA ASN A 184 -19.22 8.04 2.11
C ASN A 184 -19.84 6.65 1.92
N LEU A 185 -20.63 6.14 2.88
CA LEU A 185 -21.32 4.85 2.70
C LEU A 185 -22.43 4.99 1.64
N PHE A 186 -22.30 4.20 0.56
CA PHE A 186 -23.30 4.14 -0.51
C PHE A 186 -24.48 3.20 -0.15
N ALA A 187 -24.29 2.35 0.86
CA ALA A 187 -25.31 1.54 1.53
C ALA A 187 -24.86 1.22 2.95
N PRO A 188 -25.76 0.80 3.86
CA PRO A 188 -25.39 0.28 5.18
C PRO A 188 -24.37 -0.85 5.07
N ILE A 189 -23.54 -1.03 6.11
CA ILE A 189 -22.54 -2.08 6.14
C ILE A 189 -23.23 -3.44 6.16
N ALA A 190 -22.92 -4.32 5.20
CA ALA A 190 -23.46 -5.67 5.16
C ALA A 190 -22.85 -6.52 6.28
N THR A 191 -23.71 -7.11 7.10
CA THR A 191 -23.32 -7.98 8.24
C THR A 191 -23.72 -9.42 8.02
N THR A 192 -24.41 -9.74 6.92
CA THR A 192 -24.79 -11.10 6.51
C THR A 192 -24.33 -11.39 5.08
N ALA A 193 -24.26 -12.67 4.72
CA ALA A 193 -23.92 -13.07 3.36
C ALA A 193 -24.99 -12.61 2.34
N GLN A 194 -26.25 -12.54 2.73
CA GLN A 194 -27.35 -12.05 1.90
C GLN A 194 -27.20 -10.55 1.65
N ASP A 195 -26.86 -9.76 2.68
CA ASP A 195 -26.63 -8.31 2.53
C ASP A 195 -25.40 -8.06 1.64
N ALA A 196 -24.36 -8.89 1.78
CA ALA A 196 -23.17 -8.80 0.90
C ALA A 196 -23.54 -9.04 -0.58
N LEU A 197 -24.45 -9.96 -0.89
CA LEU A 197 -24.99 -10.14 -2.24
C LEU A 197 -25.71 -8.85 -2.70
N GLN A 198 -26.50 -8.22 -1.85
CA GLN A 198 -27.19 -6.97 -2.21
C GLN A 198 -26.21 -5.83 -2.50
N LEU A 199 -25.07 -5.74 -1.80
CA LEU A 199 -24.02 -4.77 -2.12
C LEU A 199 -23.43 -5.01 -3.52
N ILE A 200 -23.20 -6.29 -3.88
CA ILE A 200 -22.68 -6.62 -5.22
C ILE A 200 -23.71 -6.28 -6.29
N LEU A 201 -25.00 -6.60 -6.08
CA LEU A 201 -26.06 -6.26 -7.01
C LEU A 201 -26.21 -4.74 -7.17
N LYS A 202 -26.06 -3.98 -6.08
CA LYS A 202 -26.05 -2.51 -6.13
C LYS A 202 -24.87 -1.98 -6.95
N ALA A 203 -23.66 -2.54 -6.80
CA ALA A 203 -22.51 -2.17 -7.60
C ALA A 203 -22.69 -2.50 -9.09
N LEU A 204 -23.37 -3.61 -9.43
CA LEU A 204 -23.70 -3.97 -10.81
C LEU A 204 -24.74 -3.03 -11.40
N ALA A 205 -25.78 -2.67 -10.65
CA ALA A 205 -26.78 -1.68 -11.08
C ALA A 205 -26.12 -0.32 -11.38
N GLU A 206 -25.12 0.06 -10.59
CA GLU A 206 -24.34 1.28 -10.84
C GLU A 206 -23.51 1.18 -12.14
N CYS A 207 -22.98 -0.02 -12.47
CA CYS A 207 -22.34 -0.24 -13.78
C CYS A 207 -23.32 0.03 -14.94
N ASP A 208 -24.58 -0.42 -14.80
CA ASP A 208 -25.61 -0.20 -15.84
C ASP A 208 -25.97 1.27 -15.99
N GLN A 209 -26.13 1.99 -14.87
CA GLN A 209 -26.39 3.43 -14.87
C GLN A 209 -25.25 4.20 -15.53
N ARG A 210 -23.99 3.89 -15.18
CA ARG A 210 -22.81 4.52 -15.77
C ARG A 210 -22.66 4.21 -17.25
N ALA A 211 -22.98 2.98 -17.67
CA ALA A 211 -22.99 2.60 -19.08
C ALA A 211 -23.98 3.46 -19.89
N ALA A 212 -25.18 3.71 -19.34
CA ALA A 212 -26.16 4.62 -19.97
C ALA A 212 -25.64 6.06 -20.04
N LEU A 213 -24.98 6.56 -18.98
CA LEU A 213 -24.38 7.89 -18.99
C LEU A 213 -23.26 8.00 -20.03
N TYR A 214 -22.38 7.01 -20.17
CA TYR A 214 -21.31 7.01 -21.18
C TYR A 214 -21.87 7.03 -22.59
N LYS A 215 -22.93 6.22 -22.84
CA LYS A 215 -23.61 6.18 -24.13
C LYS A 215 -24.25 7.53 -24.51
N SER A 216 -24.76 8.27 -23.52
CA SER A 216 -25.40 9.59 -23.75
C SER A 216 -24.42 10.76 -23.81
N MET A 217 -23.16 10.56 -23.43
CA MET A 217 -22.13 11.60 -23.39
C MET A 217 -21.53 11.80 -24.80
N PRO A 218 -21.57 13.02 -25.36
CA PRO A 218 -20.84 13.34 -26.59
C PRO A 218 -19.34 13.01 -26.42
N GLY A 219 -18.76 12.27 -27.38
CA GLY A 219 -17.38 11.79 -27.32
C GLY A 219 -17.25 10.34 -26.87
N PHE A 220 -18.35 9.68 -26.49
CA PHE A 220 -18.44 8.23 -26.21
C PHE A 220 -17.29 7.70 -25.33
N PRO A 221 -17.15 8.17 -24.07
CA PRO A 221 -16.04 7.77 -23.20
C PRO A 221 -16.04 6.26 -22.95
N GLU A 222 -14.86 5.63 -22.97
CA GLU A 222 -14.69 4.21 -22.76
C GLU A 222 -14.51 3.85 -21.29
N ASN A 223 -14.12 4.82 -20.46
CA ASN A 223 -13.86 4.64 -19.04
C ASN A 223 -14.24 5.88 -18.23
N MET A 224 -14.22 5.72 -16.89
CA MET A 224 -14.64 6.78 -15.97
C MET A 224 -13.74 8.04 -16.06
N ASP A 225 -12.45 7.89 -16.28
CA ASP A 225 -11.52 9.04 -16.32
C ASP A 225 -11.82 9.90 -17.55
N GLU A 226 -12.11 9.28 -18.70
CA GLU A 226 -12.56 9.98 -19.91
C GLU A 226 -13.94 10.63 -19.73
N TYR A 227 -14.89 9.89 -19.13
CA TYR A 227 -16.20 10.45 -18.82
C TYR A 227 -16.09 11.70 -17.95
N ASN A 228 -15.32 11.62 -16.85
CA ASN A 228 -15.15 12.73 -15.92
C ASN A 228 -14.49 13.94 -16.59
N ALA A 229 -13.50 13.71 -17.46
CA ALA A 229 -12.86 14.78 -18.22
C ALA A 229 -13.86 15.50 -19.16
N LEU A 230 -14.77 14.75 -19.81
CA LEU A 230 -15.83 15.32 -20.65
C LEU A 230 -16.93 16.00 -19.82
N ALA A 231 -17.33 15.40 -18.70
CA ALA A 231 -18.33 15.95 -17.79
C ALA A 231 -17.89 17.31 -17.24
N ILE A 232 -16.66 17.42 -16.75
CA ILE A 232 -16.09 18.68 -16.25
C ILE A 232 -16.09 19.75 -17.36
N LYS A 233 -15.68 19.41 -18.58
CA LYS A 233 -15.71 20.34 -19.72
C LYS A 233 -17.14 20.80 -20.08
N ALA A 234 -18.13 19.95 -19.84
CA ALA A 234 -19.53 20.23 -20.05
C ALA A 234 -20.22 20.91 -18.84
N GLY A 235 -19.48 21.27 -17.79
CA GLY A 235 -20.04 21.89 -16.58
C GLY A 235 -20.87 20.91 -15.73
N LYS A 236 -20.69 19.60 -15.89
CA LYS A 236 -21.39 18.55 -15.13
C LYS A 236 -20.50 18.04 -14.02
N GLU A 237 -21.12 17.54 -12.93
CA GLU A 237 -20.42 16.90 -11.83
C GLU A 237 -19.74 15.59 -12.29
N PRO A 238 -18.46 15.37 -11.89
CA PRO A 238 -17.77 14.14 -12.17
C PRO A 238 -18.32 13.00 -11.32
N LEU A 239 -18.29 11.77 -11.86
CA LEU A 239 -18.65 10.57 -11.11
C LEU A 239 -17.60 10.27 -10.05
N GLN A 240 -18.07 9.86 -8.87
CA GLN A 240 -17.21 9.35 -7.80
C GLN A 240 -16.86 7.88 -8.05
N ARG A 241 -15.64 7.46 -7.68
CA ARG A 241 -15.28 6.04 -7.67
C ARG A 241 -16.01 5.32 -6.55
N ILE A 242 -16.20 4.02 -6.71
CA ILE A 242 -16.81 3.16 -5.70
C ILE A 242 -15.78 2.11 -5.28
N LEU A 243 -15.60 1.95 -3.98
CA LEU A 243 -14.81 0.87 -3.40
C LEU A 243 -15.73 -0.15 -2.75
N VAL A 244 -15.75 -1.36 -3.27
CA VAL A 244 -16.46 -2.52 -2.72
C VAL A 244 -15.46 -3.36 -1.93
N VAL A 245 -15.72 -3.64 -0.65
CA VAL A 245 -14.83 -4.45 0.19
C VAL A 245 -15.62 -5.56 0.87
N LEU A 246 -15.19 -6.80 0.68
CA LEU A 246 -15.64 -7.95 1.47
C LEU A 246 -14.45 -8.37 2.38
N ASP A 247 -14.57 -8.19 3.70
CA ASP A 247 -13.48 -8.54 4.65
C ASP A 247 -13.26 -10.05 4.72
N GLU A 248 -14.33 -10.86 4.71
CA GLU A 248 -14.23 -12.32 4.76
C GLU A 248 -14.98 -12.97 3.59
N SER A 249 -14.43 -12.80 2.38
CA SER A 249 -15.02 -13.30 1.14
C SER A 249 -15.21 -14.82 1.12
N SER A 250 -14.30 -15.58 1.76
CA SER A 250 -14.39 -17.05 1.77
C SER A 250 -15.60 -17.55 2.57
N ALA A 251 -15.90 -16.95 3.72
CA ALA A 251 -17.06 -17.29 4.51
C ALA A 251 -18.37 -16.92 3.79
N VAL A 252 -18.41 -15.72 3.20
CA VAL A 252 -19.56 -15.23 2.44
C VAL A 252 -19.84 -16.14 1.22
N LEU A 253 -18.82 -16.46 0.43
CA LEU A 253 -18.96 -17.37 -0.72
C LEU A 253 -19.48 -18.74 -0.28
N LYS A 254 -18.89 -19.33 0.78
CA LYS A 254 -19.31 -20.64 1.30
C LYS A 254 -20.79 -20.64 1.73
N ALA A 255 -21.25 -19.60 2.42
CA ALA A 255 -22.63 -19.44 2.84
C ALA A 255 -23.61 -19.32 1.65
N MET A 256 -23.14 -18.84 0.49
CA MET A 256 -23.95 -18.59 -0.72
C MET A 256 -23.72 -19.64 -1.82
N GLY A 257 -23.34 -20.88 -1.45
CA GLY A 257 -23.20 -22.01 -2.41
C GLY A 257 -21.80 -22.17 -3.01
N GLY A 258 -20.78 -21.50 -2.46
CA GLY A 258 -19.40 -21.64 -2.88
C GLY A 258 -19.12 -21.04 -4.27
N GLY A 259 -18.14 -21.60 -4.99
CA GLY A 259 -17.69 -21.09 -6.29
C GLY A 259 -18.71 -21.23 -7.44
N SER A 260 -19.75 -22.05 -7.28
CA SER A 260 -20.84 -22.21 -8.25
C SER A 260 -22.14 -21.50 -7.83
N GLY A 261 -22.13 -20.83 -6.69
CA GLY A 261 -23.29 -20.08 -6.18
C GLY A 261 -23.55 -18.77 -6.93
N GLU A 262 -24.72 -18.20 -6.75
CA GLU A 262 -25.15 -16.94 -7.37
C GLU A 262 -24.14 -15.81 -7.09
N LEU A 263 -23.69 -15.68 -5.85
CA LEU A 263 -22.74 -14.64 -5.45
C LEU A 263 -21.44 -14.72 -6.24
N ALA A 264 -20.89 -15.94 -6.48
CA ALA A 264 -19.66 -16.11 -7.24
C ALA A 264 -19.82 -15.63 -8.69
N GLY A 265 -20.96 -15.93 -9.32
CA GLY A 265 -21.29 -15.42 -10.66
C GLY A 265 -21.39 -13.90 -10.70
N LYS A 266 -22.02 -13.27 -9.69
CA LYS A 266 -22.15 -11.81 -9.61
C LYS A 266 -20.81 -11.12 -9.30
N ILE A 267 -19.97 -11.72 -8.50
CA ILE A 267 -18.59 -11.25 -8.28
C ILE A 267 -17.78 -11.28 -9.57
N ALA A 268 -17.85 -12.39 -10.33
CA ALA A 268 -17.19 -12.50 -11.63
C ALA A 268 -17.71 -11.43 -12.61
N GLU A 269 -19.01 -11.22 -12.70
CA GLU A 269 -19.64 -10.18 -13.52
C GLU A 269 -19.13 -8.78 -13.12
N LEU A 270 -19.10 -8.44 -11.84
CA LEU A 270 -18.58 -7.16 -11.36
C LEU A 270 -17.08 -7.01 -11.66
N GLY A 271 -16.31 -8.09 -11.57
CA GLY A 271 -14.87 -8.09 -11.79
C GLY A 271 -14.46 -7.63 -13.18
N TRP A 272 -15.15 -8.03 -14.23
CA TRP A 272 -14.81 -7.59 -15.60
C TRP A 272 -15.54 -6.32 -16.04
N ARG A 273 -16.64 -5.96 -15.40
CA ARG A 273 -17.36 -4.72 -15.73
C ARG A 273 -16.88 -3.53 -14.91
N GLY A 274 -16.65 -3.71 -13.62
CA GLY A 274 -16.51 -2.64 -12.64
C GLY A 274 -15.38 -1.67 -12.95
N ARG A 275 -14.23 -2.15 -13.38
CA ARG A 275 -13.03 -1.33 -13.59
C ARG A 275 -13.25 -0.14 -14.52
N LYS A 276 -13.88 -0.34 -15.66
CA LYS A 276 -14.14 0.76 -16.62
C LYS A 276 -15.12 1.78 -16.09
N PHE A 277 -15.99 1.38 -15.17
CA PHE A 277 -16.94 2.27 -14.51
C PHE A 277 -16.43 2.86 -13.19
N GLY A 278 -15.15 2.70 -12.87
CA GLY A 278 -14.54 3.24 -11.66
C GLY A 278 -14.97 2.53 -10.37
N ILE A 279 -15.39 1.27 -10.47
CA ILE A 279 -15.76 0.43 -9.32
C ILE A 279 -14.59 -0.54 -9.06
N HIS A 280 -14.00 -0.43 -7.87
CA HIS A 280 -12.89 -1.24 -7.42
C HIS A 280 -13.40 -2.27 -6.41
N PHE A 281 -12.90 -3.50 -6.49
CA PHE A 281 -13.32 -4.56 -5.60
C PHE A 281 -12.13 -5.13 -4.83
N ILE A 282 -12.27 -5.25 -3.50
CA ILE A 282 -11.28 -5.85 -2.62
C ILE A 282 -11.87 -7.09 -1.96
N PHE A 283 -11.22 -8.22 -2.20
CA PHE A 283 -11.54 -9.50 -1.59
C PHE A 283 -10.59 -9.74 -0.43
N GLY A 284 -11.07 -9.62 0.80
CA GLY A 284 -10.36 -10.06 2.00
C GLY A 284 -10.73 -11.51 2.33
N ALA A 285 -9.76 -12.35 2.68
CA ALA A 285 -10.03 -13.72 3.12
C ALA A 285 -9.03 -14.19 4.18
N GLN A 286 -9.50 -14.94 5.17
CA GLN A 286 -8.65 -15.61 6.15
C GLN A 286 -8.31 -17.01 5.69
N GLU A 287 -9.27 -17.72 5.10
CA GLU A 287 -9.08 -19.02 4.50
C GLU A 287 -8.84 -18.89 3.00
N PHE A 288 -7.80 -19.56 2.54
CA PHE A 288 -7.41 -19.56 1.14
C PHE A 288 -7.90 -20.85 0.49
N THR A 289 -9.13 -20.81 -0.02
CA THR A 289 -9.80 -21.97 -0.62
C THR A 289 -9.70 -21.96 -2.14
N LYS A 290 -9.87 -23.15 -2.76
CA LYS A 290 -9.91 -23.28 -4.22
C LYS A 290 -11.10 -22.53 -4.82
N ASP A 291 -12.24 -22.52 -4.13
CA ASP A 291 -13.46 -21.84 -4.58
C ASP A 291 -13.26 -20.31 -4.62
N LEU A 292 -12.61 -19.73 -3.60
CA LEU A 292 -12.27 -18.32 -3.61
C LEU A 292 -11.34 -17.98 -4.77
N VAL A 293 -10.27 -18.77 -4.96
CA VAL A 293 -9.32 -18.54 -6.06
C VAL A 293 -10.00 -18.71 -7.41
N GLY A 294 -10.84 -19.73 -7.60
CA GLY A 294 -11.59 -19.94 -8.83
C GLY A 294 -12.52 -18.78 -9.17
N ALA A 295 -13.26 -18.27 -8.18
CA ALA A 295 -14.22 -17.19 -8.38
C ALA A 295 -13.57 -15.84 -8.72
N VAL A 296 -12.37 -15.55 -8.20
CA VAL A 296 -11.79 -14.20 -8.27
C VAL A 296 -10.52 -14.10 -9.10
N ARG A 297 -9.82 -15.21 -9.37
CA ARG A 297 -8.47 -15.22 -9.95
C ARG A 297 -8.34 -14.44 -11.26
N GLU A 298 -9.29 -14.62 -12.16
CA GLU A 298 -9.26 -14.00 -13.49
C GLU A 298 -9.63 -12.52 -13.44
N GLN A 299 -10.26 -12.08 -12.35
CA GLN A 299 -10.77 -10.73 -12.17
C GLN A 299 -9.80 -9.84 -11.40
N VAL A 300 -8.88 -10.47 -10.63
CA VAL A 300 -7.97 -9.75 -9.74
C VAL A 300 -6.74 -9.26 -10.50
N ASN A 301 -6.46 -7.97 -10.41
CA ASN A 301 -5.28 -7.35 -11.02
C ASN A 301 -4.02 -7.53 -10.16
N MET A 302 -4.19 -7.68 -8.85
CA MET A 302 -3.11 -7.80 -7.89
C MET A 302 -3.53 -8.64 -6.69
N SER A 303 -2.59 -9.38 -6.14
CA SER A 303 -2.79 -10.16 -4.93
C SER A 303 -1.77 -9.77 -3.85
N ILE A 304 -2.22 -9.76 -2.61
CA ILE A 304 -1.39 -9.53 -1.42
C ILE A 304 -1.64 -10.68 -0.44
N ALA A 305 -0.59 -11.42 -0.10
CA ALA A 305 -0.68 -12.47 0.90
C ALA A 305 0.15 -12.11 2.13
N PHE A 306 -0.52 -11.92 3.24
CA PHE A 306 0.06 -11.97 4.58
C PHE A 306 0.43 -13.41 4.93
N ARG A 307 0.82 -13.68 6.18
CA ARG A 307 1.08 -15.04 6.62
C ARG A 307 -0.13 -15.95 6.38
N VAL A 308 0.11 -17.06 5.68
CA VAL A 308 -0.88 -18.12 5.42
C VAL A 308 -0.42 -19.44 6.02
N LYS A 309 -1.33 -20.40 6.17
CA LYS A 309 -1.00 -21.77 6.62
C LYS A 309 -0.03 -22.45 5.62
N PRO A 310 0.88 -23.34 6.06
CA PRO A 310 1.76 -24.10 5.16
C PRO A 310 0.96 -24.89 4.08
N THR A 311 -0.20 -25.40 4.41
CA THR A 311 -1.12 -26.09 3.48
C THR A 311 -1.61 -25.22 2.33
N ALA A 312 -1.61 -23.90 2.51
CA ALA A 312 -1.98 -22.92 1.48
C ALA A 312 -0.80 -22.45 0.59
N ALA A 313 0.41 -23.00 0.79
CA ALA A 313 1.62 -22.56 0.07
C ALA A 313 1.47 -22.62 -1.46
N GLN A 314 0.85 -23.68 -2.00
CA GLN A 314 0.62 -23.83 -3.44
C GLN A 314 -0.34 -22.78 -3.99
N MET A 315 -1.42 -22.48 -3.26
CA MET A 315 -2.37 -21.44 -3.65
C MET A 315 -1.73 -20.06 -3.59
N ALA A 316 -0.93 -19.79 -2.55
CA ALA A 316 -0.17 -18.54 -2.47
C ALA A 316 0.79 -18.37 -3.66
N LYS A 317 1.44 -19.44 -4.09
CA LYS A 317 2.25 -19.46 -5.32
C LYS A 317 1.42 -19.16 -6.55
N ALA A 318 0.22 -19.76 -6.66
CA ALA A 318 -0.67 -19.58 -7.80
C ALA A 318 -1.15 -18.15 -8.03
N ILE A 319 -1.20 -17.33 -6.96
CA ILE A 319 -1.54 -15.90 -7.03
C ILE A 319 -0.30 -14.98 -7.00
N GLY A 320 0.89 -15.50 -7.29
CA GLY A 320 2.12 -14.69 -7.32
C GLY A 320 2.74 -14.35 -5.96
N CYS A 321 2.17 -14.82 -4.84
CA CYS A 321 2.61 -14.52 -3.48
C CYS A 321 3.43 -15.66 -2.85
N GLN A 322 4.35 -16.25 -3.62
CA GLN A 322 5.21 -17.34 -3.15
C GLN A 322 5.98 -16.95 -1.89
N GLY A 323 5.99 -17.83 -0.88
CA GLY A 323 6.71 -17.61 0.38
C GLY A 323 5.86 -17.01 1.50
N ALA A 324 4.60 -16.64 1.27
CA ALA A 324 3.72 -16.08 2.29
C ALA A 324 3.54 -17.02 3.52
N HIS A 325 3.61 -18.34 3.35
CA HIS A 325 3.58 -19.33 4.43
C HIS A 325 4.84 -19.30 5.33
N ARG A 326 5.93 -18.68 4.87
CA ARG A 326 7.18 -18.53 5.62
C ARG A 326 7.26 -17.23 6.42
N ILE A 327 6.28 -16.36 6.30
CA ILE A 327 6.22 -15.11 7.07
C ILE A 327 6.11 -15.47 8.57
N PRO A 328 7.04 -14.97 9.43
CA PRO A 328 7.02 -15.26 10.85
C PRO A 328 5.75 -14.75 11.55
N ALA A 329 5.25 -15.47 12.55
CA ALA A 329 4.07 -15.10 13.30
C ALA A 329 4.21 -13.75 14.04
N ASN A 330 5.42 -13.42 14.48
CA ASN A 330 5.73 -12.17 15.17
C ASN A 330 6.00 -10.97 14.24
N ARG A 331 5.61 -11.06 12.96
CA ARG A 331 5.75 -10.01 11.95
C ARG A 331 4.37 -9.63 11.35
N PRO A 332 3.42 -9.12 12.16
CA PRO A 332 2.16 -8.62 11.62
C PRO A 332 2.40 -7.47 10.66
N GLY A 333 1.59 -7.40 9.61
CA GLY A 333 1.72 -6.40 8.55
C GLY A 333 2.76 -6.74 7.46
N LEU A 334 3.63 -7.74 7.67
CA LEU A 334 4.49 -8.22 6.59
C LEU A 334 3.66 -9.06 5.61
N ALA A 335 3.76 -8.74 4.34
CA ALA A 335 3.03 -9.39 3.25
C ALA A 335 3.93 -9.60 2.03
N ILE A 336 3.54 -10.52 1.16
CA ILE A 336 4.08 -10.66 -0.19
C ILE A 336 3.06 -10.08 -1.17
N VAL A 337 3.49 -9.18 -2.00
CA VAL A 337 2.67 -8.57 -3.07
C VAL A 337 3.06 -9.20 -4.40
N ASP A 338 2.07 -9.63 -5.19
CA ASP A 338 2.31 -10.16 -6.53
C ASP A 338 3.17 -9.18 -7.35
N ARG A 339 4.20 -9.70 -8.01
CA ARG A 339 5.19 -8.95 -8.82
C ARG A 339 6.08 -7.94 -8.07
N PHE A 340 5.72 -7.52 -6.85
CA PHE A 340 6.48 -6.52 -6.09
C PHE A 340 7.28 -7.11 -4.92
N GLY A 341 6.98 -8.35 -4.51
CA GLY A 341 7.69 -9.05 -3.43
C GLY A 341 7.29 -8.58 -2.03
N PRO A 342 8.21 -8.71 -1.04
CA PRO A 342 7.92 -8.40 0.35
C PRO A 342 7.63 -6.91 0.59
N MET A 343 6.61 -6.66 1.41
CA MET A 343 6.14 -5.34 1.80
C MET A 343 5.68 -5.35 3.25
N GLN A 344 5.98 -4.30 4.01
CA GLN A 344 5.33 -4.01 5.28
C GLN A 344 4.13 -3.11 5.04
N SER A 345 2.92 -3.55 5.39
CA SER A 345 1.70 -2.74 5.29
C SER A 345 1.61 -1.72 6.42
N TYR A 346 0.78 -0.69 6.21
CA TYR A 346 0.52 0.33 7.23
C TYR A 346 -0.31 -0.22 8.38
N PHE A 347 -0.01 0.23 9.58
CA PHE A 347 -0.82 -0.04 10.76
C PHE A 347 -1.85 1.06 10.95
N ILE A 348 -3.13 0.73 10.81
CA ILE A 348 -4.25 1.64 11.02
C ILE A 348 -5.07 1.15 12.21
N PRO A 349 -4.97 1.81 13.36
CA PRO A 349 -5.84 1.52 14.50
C PRO A 349 -7.27 1.93 14.19
N LYS A 350 -8.27 1.22 14.78
CA LYS A 350 -9.69 1.48 14.53
C LYS A 350 -10.12 2.94 14.74
N PRO A 351 -9.69 3.66 15.79
CA PRO A 351 -10.07 5.05 15.99
C PRO A 351 -9.63 6.00 14.89
N LEU A 352 -8.51 5.69 14.21
CA LEU A 352 -8.01 6.53 13.12
C LEU A 352 -8.90 6.48 11.88
N LEU A 353 -9.65 5.39 11.69
CA LEU A 353 -10.58 5.26 10.56
C LEU A 353 -11.76 6.22 10.69
N LEU A 354 -12.22 6.51 11.92
CA LEU A 354 -13.29 7.48 12.18
C LEU A 354 -12.96 8.90 11.72
N SER A 355 -11.69 9.27 11.77
CA SER A 355 -11.23 10.60 11.34
C SER A 355 -11.04 10.73 9.83
N ALA A 356 -11.32 9.69 9.05
CA ALA A 356 -11.04 9.69 7.62
C ALA A 356 -12.03 10.54 6.79
N GLY A 357 -13.28 10.67 7.24
CA GLY A 357 -14.33 11.41 6.51
C GLY A 357 -14.57 12.83 7.00
N SER A 358 -14.27 13.10 8.28
CA SER A 358 -14.06 14.50 8.62
C SER A 358 -12.89 14.93 7.75
N SER A 359 -13.07 15.99 6.93
CA SER A 359 -11.93 16.70 6.39
C SER A 359 -10.98 16.81 7.56
N ILE A 360 -9.90 16.01 7.56
CA ILE A 360 -8.86 16.18 8.56
C ILE A 360 -8.24 17.52 8.15
N GLN A 361 -8.84 18.59 8.60
CA GLN A 361 -8.01 19.64 9.15
C GLN A 361 -7.17 18.85 10.16
N GLU A 362 -5.95 18.56 9.78
CA GLU A 362 -4.94 17.96 10.65
C GLU A 362 -5.00 18.78 11.93
N ALA A 363 -5.82 18.33 12.91
CA ALA A 363 -6.06 19.12 14.08
C ALA A 363 -4.77 19.04 14.84
N LEU A 364 -4.04 20.13 14.84
CA LEU A 364 -2.83 20.25 15.65
C LEU A 364 -3.25 19.89 17.09
N PRO A 365 -2.59 18.95 17.75
CA PRO A 365 -2.80 18.71 19.17
C PRO A 365 -2.63 20.03 19.94
N GLU A 366 -3.23 20.13 21.09
CA GLU A 366 -3.34 21.42 21.80
C GLU A 366 -1.99 22.03 22.14
N LEU A 367 -1.02 21.21 22.52
CA LEU A 367 0.36 21.63 22.76
C LEU A 367 1.01 22.23 21.51
N GLU A 368 0.97 21.49 20.39
CA GLU A 368 1.55 21.92 19.11
C GLU A 368 0.87 23.16 18.57
N ARG A 369 -0.44 23.25 18.73
CA ARG A 369 -1.21 24.42 18.35
C ARG A 369 -0.76 25.66 19.14
N SER A 370 -0.68 25.56 20.46
CA SER A 370 -0.21 26.64 21.34
C SER A 370 1.20 27.08 20.94
N LEU A 371 2.12 26.14 20.75
CA LEU A 371 3.49 26.40 20.35
C LEU A 371 3.60 27.07 18.98
N PHE A 372 2.85 26.59 18.00
CA PHE A 372 2.89 27.14 16.65
C PHE A 372 2.19 28.50 16.57
N THR A 373 1.10 28.71 17.29
CA THR A 373 0.46 30.04 17.40
C THR A 373 1.44 31.03 17.99
N ARG A 374 2.06 30.69 19.12
CA ARG A 374 3.06 31.54 19.77
C ARG A 374 4.27 31.83 18.87
N ALA A 375 4.74 30.81 18.13
CA ALA A 375 5.83 31.02 17.18
C ALA A 375 5.46 31.96 16.02
N LEU A 376 4.23 31.92 15.54
CA LEU A 376 3.75 32.85 14.51
C LEU A 376 3.61 34.29 15.03
N GLU A 377 3.15 34.45 16.26
CA GLU A 377 2.92 35.77 16.88
C GLU A 377 4.21 36.42 17.33
N THR A 378 5.18 35.65 17.88
CA THR A 378 6.36 36.23 18.56
C THR A 378 7.69 36.02 17.84
N ALA A 379 7.76 35.08 16.89
CA ALA A 379 9.02 34.67 16.26
C ALA A 379 8.92 34.49 14.73
N GLU A 380 7.96 35.11 14.07
CA GLU A 380 7.73 35.02 12.60
C GLU A 380 7.61 33.57 12.08
N GLY A 381 7.16 32.67 12.94
CA GLY A 381 7.06 31.25 12.63
C GLY A 381 8.37 30.46 12.80
N LYS A 382 9.38 31.02 13.42
CA LYS A 382 10.66 30.35 13.70
C LYS A 382 10.60 29.59 15.02
N LEU A 383 11.16 28.37 15.02
CA LEU A 383 11.22 27.49 16.18
C LEU A 383 12.64 26.99 16.39
N THR A 384 13.16 27.24 17.58
CA THR A 384 14.42 26.69 18.08
C THR A 384 14.12 25.60 19.12
N LEU A 385 15.08 24.73 19.43
CA LEU A 385 14.95 23.78 20.53
C LEU A 385 14.69 24.45 21.87
N GLY A 386 15.31 25.65 22.11
CA GLY A 386 15.09 26.43 23.30
C GLY A 386 13.64 26.89 23.42
N ASN A 387 13.07 27.46 22.34
CA ASN A 387 11.69 27.93 22.33
C ASN A 387 10.70 26.76 22.53
N ILE A 388 10.95 25.62 21.92
CA ILE A 388 10.08 24.42 22.08
C ILE A 388 10.12 23.94 23.53
N ALA A 389 11.30 23.90 24.15
CA ALA A 389 11.45 23.46 25.54
C ALA A 389 10.81 24.43 26.52
N GLU A 390 11.06 25.74 26.37
CA GLU A 390 10.54 26.79 27.23
C GLU A 390 9.02 26.96 27.11
N TRP A 391 8.52 27.07 25.87
CA TRP A 391 7.08 27.35 25.65
C TRP A 391 6.20 26.15 25.86
N GLY A 392 6.75 24.93 25.68
CA GLY A 392 6.06 23.66 25.85
C GLY A 392 6.19 23.05 27.24
N ASP A 393 6.96 23.71 28.13
CA ASP A 393 7.31 23.15 29.46
C ASP A 393 7.80 21.70 29.39
N VAL A 394 8.71 21.43 28.43
CA VAL A 394 9.25 20.11 28.17
C VAL A 394 10.77 20.09 28.25
N SER A 395 11.36 18.96 28.59
CA SER A 395 12.81 18.82 28.58
C SER A 395 13.40 18.98 27.17
N GLN A 396 14.67 19.38 27.06
CA GLN A 396 15.36 19.51 25.78
C GLN A 396 15.37 18.19 24.97
N HIS A 397 15.38 17.05 25.66
CA HIS A 397 15.28 15.75 25.02
C HIS A 397 13.90 15.54 24.37
N GLN A 398 12.83 15.89 25.08
CA GLN A 398 11.46 15.85 24.54
C GLN A 398 11.27 16.86 23.41
N ALA A 399 11.82 18.08 23.53
CA ALA A 399 11.80 19.10 22.48
C ALA A 399 12.45 18.60 21.17
N ARG A 400 13.60 17.91 21.25
CA ARG A 400 14.24 17.27 20.08
C ARG A 400 13.35 16.19 19.45
N LYS A 401 12.69 15.37 20.28
CA LYS A 401 11.78 14.33 19.80
C LYS A 401 10.56 14.94 19.10
N LEU A 402 9.97 15.98 19.68
CA LEU A 402 8.85 16.72 19.07
C LEU A 402 9.28 17.35 17.74
N GLN A 403 10.43 18.02 17.70
CA GLN A 403 10.97 18.64 16.49
C GLN A 403 11.16 17.61 15.35
N SER A 404 11.70 16.42 15.67
CA SER A 404 11.86 15.35 14.70
C SER A 404 10.50 14.87 14.17
N ILE A 405 9.50 14.70 15.04
CA ILE A 405 8.14 14.30 14.66
C ILE A 405 7.51 15.35 13.75
N TRP A 406 7.62 16.64 14.10
CA TRP A 406 7.04 17.74 13.33
C TRP A 406 7.68 17.91 11.95
N ALA A 407 9.00 17.69 11.85
CA ALA A 407 9.70 17.68 10.57
C ALA A 407 9.22 16.54 9.65
N VAL A 408 9.06 15.33 10.21
CA VAL A 408 8.52 14.16 9.48
C VAL A 408 7.08 14.40 9.02
N ARG A 409 6.27 15.08 9.84
CA ARG A 409 4.88 15.45 9.49
C ARG A 409 4.79 16.63 8.51
N GLY A 410 5.90 17.25 8.18
CA GLY A 410 5.93 18.43 7.31
C GLY A 410 5.31 19.67 7.96
N TRP A 411 5.21 19.70 9.29
CA TRP A 411 4.71 20.87 10.04
C TRP A 411 5.75 21.96 10.17
N ILE A 412 7.03 21.57 10.22
CA ILE A 412 8.17 22.48 10.22
C ILE A 412 9.17 22.05 9.14
N ALA A 413 9.90 23.01 8.59
CA ALA A 413 11.00 22.80 7.65
C ALA A 413 12.27 23.48 8.19
N LYS A 414 13.44 22.93 7.85
CA LYS A 414 14.73 23.51 8.26
C LYS A 414 14.85 24.94 7.68
N ASP A 415 15.25 25.89 8.50
CA ASP A 415 15.52 27.27 8.07
C ASP A 415 16.81 27.28 7.26
N SER A 416 16.74 27.75 6.00
CA SER A 416 17.91 27.86 5.13
C SER A 416 18.91 28.93 5.55
N THR A 417 18.52 29.84 6.48
CA THR A 417 19.32 30.99 6.87
C THR A 417 20.06 30.80 8.18
N ARG A 418 19.72 29.80 8.99
CA ARG A 418 20.37 29.52 10.29
C ARG A 418 20.47 28.05 10.60
N ASP A 419 21.67 27.57 10.96
CA ASP A 419 21.86 26.25 11.53
C ASP A 419 21.11 26.15 12.88
N ASN A 420 20.33 25.05 13.05
CA ASN A 420 19.54 24.69 14.21
C ASN A 420 18.21 25.46 14.43
N SER A 421 17.67 26.15 13.43
CA SER A 421 16.31 26.67 13.47
C SER A 421 15.42 26.03 12.43
N PHE A 422 14.12 25.96 12.73
CA PHE A 422 13.08 25.45 11.86
C PHE A 422 12.01 26.52 11.67
N CYS A 423 11.38 26.55 10.50
CA CYS A 423 10.25 27.42 10.21
C CYS A 423 8.97 26.62 10.10
N ILE A 424 7.87 27.16 10.59
CA ILE A 424 6.52 26.62 10.40
C ILE A 424 6.16 26.67 8.91
N THR A 425 5.74 25.55 8.34
CA THR A 425 5.37 25.44 6.91
C THR A 425 4.07 26.18 6.61
N ALA A 426 3.82 26.52 5.34
CA ALA A 426 2.56 27.09 4.87
C ALA A 426 1.35 26.23 5.24
N LYS A 427 1.50 24.89 5.18
CA LYS A 427 0.51 23.91 5.62
C LYS A 427 0.10 24.15 7.08
N THR A 428 1.07 24.27 7.97
CA THR A 428 0.82 24.45 9.40
C THR A 428 0.25 25.83 9.72
N ARG A 429 0.64 26.89 9.00
CA ARG A 429 0.03 28.23 9.11
C ARG A 429 -1.49 28.16 8.84
N ASN A 430 -1.90 27.44 7.78
CA ASN A 430 -3.31 27.23 7.46
C ASN A 430 -4.04 26.42 8.55
N LEU A 431 -3.39 25.43 9.16
CA LEU A 431 -3.96 24.63 10.26
C LEU A 431 -4.17 25.44 11.55
N VAL A 432 -3.32 26.42 11.82
CA VAL A 432 -3.48 27.34 12.95
C VAL A 432 -4.59 28.36 12.67
N SER A 433 -4.65 28.92 11.45
CA SER A 433 -5.58 30.01 11.09
C SER A 433 -7.05 29.57 10.91
N ASN A 434 -7.30 28.35 10.42
CA ASN A 434 -8.66 27.90 10.07
C ASN A 434 -9.64 27.73 11.24
N ARG A 435 -9.19 27.76 12.51
CA ARG A 435 -10.10 27.74 13.68
C ARG A 435 -10.39 29.11 14.27
N GLN A 436 -9.60 30.13 13.96
CA GLN A 436 -9.94 31.50 14.37
C GLN A 436 -11.21 32.00 13.67
N THR A 437 -11.43 31.55 12.41
CA THR A 437 -12.67 31.85 11.66
C THR A 437 -13.89 31.08 12.21
N ALA A 438 -13.74 29.85 12.67
CA ALA A 438 -14.85 29.05 13.21
C ALA A 438 -15.30 29.53 14.62
N SER A 439 -14.37 29.92 15.50
CA SER A 439 -14.70 30.47 16.81
C SER A 439 -15.32 31.87 16.74
N ASN A 440 -14.97 32.67 15.76
CA ASN A 440 -15.57 34.00 15.52
C ASN A 440 -17.00 33.89 14.96
N LEU A 441 -17.32 32.87 14.18
CA LEU A 441 -18.69 32.60 13.70
C LEU A 441 -19.62 32.07 14.79
N THR A 442 -19.09 31.29 15.75
CA THR A 442 -19.88 30.79 16.88
C THR A 442 -20.17 31.88 17.91
N ASN A 443 -19.29 32.82 18.11
CA ASN A 443 -19.51 33.96 19.00
C ASN A 443 -20.45 35.01 18.41
N GLN A 444 -20.50 35.17 17.08
CA GLN A 444 -21.46 36.08 16.42
C GLN A 444 -22.90 35.53 16.41
N SER A 445 -23.05 34.20 16.41
CA SER A 445 -24.39 33.55 16.47
C SER A 445 -24.99 33.48 17.88
N GLN A 446 -24.21 33.68 18.94
CA GLN A 446 -24.71 33.78 20.29
C GLN A 446 -25.09 35.20 20.70
N THR A 447 -24.54 36.22 20.05
CA THR A 447 -24.87 37.64 20.33
C THR A 447 -26.15 38.10 19.64
N GLN A 448 -26.66 37.38 18.63
CA GLN A 448 -27.93 37.68 17.93
C GLN A 448 -29.17 36.94 18.48
N LYS A 449 -29.04 36.17 19.56
CA LYS A 449 -30.16 35.50 20.23
C LYS A 449 -30.49 36.08 21.61
N GLY A 450 -29.94 37.24 21.93
CA GLY A 450 -30.14 37.95 23.20
C GLY A 450 -30.74 39.36 23.09
N GLU A 451 -31.42 39.70 21.96
CA GLU A 451 -32.29 40.86 21.81
C GLU A 451 -33.70 40.46 21.45
#